data_bc506c3aff9ae7af3988508ade9e076e
#
_entry.id   bc506c3aff9ae7af3988508ade9e076e
#
_cell.length_a   1.000
_cell.length_b   1.000
_cell.length_c   1.000
_cell.angle_alpha   90.00
_cell.angle_beta   90.00
_cell.angle_gamma   90.00
#
_symmetry.space_group_name_H-M   'P 1'
#
loop_
_entity.id
_entity.type
_entity.pdbx_description
1 polymer ?
#
loop_
_entity_poly.entity_id
_entity_poly.type
_entity_poly.pdbx_seq_one_letter_code
_entity_poly.pdbx_strand_id
1 'polypeptide(L)'
;YEISIGLVGSEMCIRDRADAALMNEICFDAFALGNHEFNDGDKGVAKFIDFLKSEKCNTPVLAANIKPEVGVSALTPSSETDYIQPYTIIERGGIKVGIIGIDIVRKTVMSSSPDETTIFLDEAETAQKMVDELKQSGIKHIIILAHYGYNNELELAKKIDGVDLIIGGDSHTLLGDFDDLGLNAAGPYPTIVKGIDGKSVCVATAWQYSQIVGEMTISFNEDGEVQSCKGIPHVMLADSFKRKNSDGERVEIEGVERD
;
A
#
# COMPACT_ATOMS: atom_id res chain seq x y z
N TYR A 1 19.13 -14.03 0.18
CA TYR A 1 17.75 -14.58 0.24
C TYR A 1 16.79 -13.64 -0.46
N GLU A 2 15.62 -14.12 -0.79
CA GLU A 2 14.62 -13.41 -1.54
C GLU A 2 13.29 -13.39 -0.78
N ILE A 3 12.57 -12.27 -0.89
CA ILE A 3 11.20 -12.11 -0.41
C ILE A 3 10.32 -11.78 -1.61
N SER A 4 9.27 -12.56 -1.83
CA SER A 4 8.26 -12.31 -2.86
C SER A 4 7.00 -11.76 -2.21
N ILE A 5 6.45 -10.70 -2.80
CA ILE A 5 5.30 -9.94 -2.30
C ILE A 5 4.31 -9.75 -3.44
N GLY A 6 3.05 -10.08 -3.20
CA GLY A 6 1.94 -9.77 -4.10
C GLY A 6 1.24 -8.47 -3.67
N LEU A 7 0.97 -7.60 -4.63
CA LEU A 7 0.30 -6.32 -4.44
C LEU A 7 -0.97 -6.26 -5.27
N VAL A 8 -2.02 -5.63 -4.73
CA VAL A 8 -3.25 -5.35 -5.46
C VAL A 8 -3.43 -3.83 -5.56
N GLY A 9 -3.88 -3.36 -6.72
CA GLY A 9 -4.12 -1.93 -6.96
C GLY A 9 -5.13 -1.34 -5.99
N SER A 10 -4.93 -0.05 -5.64
CA SER A 10 -5.79 0.64 -4.68
C SER A 10 -7.23 0.78 -5.17
N GLU A 11 -8.17 0.59 -4.28
CA GLU A 11 -9.59 0.85 -4.47
C GLU A 11 -9.94 2.28 -4.02
N MET A 12 -10.83 2.96 -4.77
CA MET A 12 -11.19 4.36 -4.47
C MET A 12 -12.37 4.52 -3.51
N CYS A 13 -13.14 3.50 -3.28
CA CYS A 13 -14.34 3.60 -2.44
C CYS A 13 -14.63 2.26 -1.79
N ILE A 14 -13.96 1.98 -0.71
CA ILE A 14 -14.35 0.86 0.14
C ILE A 14 -15.51 1.35 1.01
N ARG A 15 -16.72 1.06 0.57
CA ARG A 15 -17.92 1.51 1.30
C ARG A 15 -18.63 0.40 2.01
N ASP A 16 -18.32 -0.84 1.70
CA ASP A 16 -19.25 -1.88 2.03
C ASP A 16 -18.65 -3.20 2.50
N ARG A 17 -19.57 -3.94 3.10
CA ARG A 17 -19.42 -5.35 3.46
C ARG A 17 -18.92 -6.22 2.28
N ALA A 18 -19.20 -5.81 1.03
CA ALA A 18 -18.79 -6.55 -0.17
C ALA A 18 -17.27 -6.55 -0.34
N ASP A 19 -16.64 -5.38 -0.21
CA ASP A 19 -15.18 -5.23 -0.34
C ASP A 19 -14.46 -5.99 0.78
N ALA A 20 -14.93 -5.82 2.03
CA ALA A 20 -14.40 -6.58 3.16
C ALA A 20 -14.57 -8.10 2.97
N ALA A 21 -15.69 -8.56 2.39
CA ALA A 21 -15.90 -9.98 2.12
C ALA A 21 -14.91 -10.52 1.08
N LEU A 22 -14.64 -9.77 0.00
CA LEU A 22 -13.62 -10.13 -1.00
C LEU A 22 -12.21 -10.13 -0.39
N MET A 23 -11.87 -9.14 0.40
CA MET A 23 -10.59 -9.08 1.11
C MET A 23 -10.41 -10.26 2.07
N ASN A 24 -11.48 -10.70 2.73
CA ASN A 24 -11.47 -11.87 3.61
C ASN A 24 -11.29 -13.20 2.84
N GLU A 25 -11.62 -13.26 1.55
CA GLU A 25 -11.31 -14.45 0.74
C GLU A 25 -9.82 -14.49 0.35
N ILE A 26 -9.16 -13.33 0.19
CA ILE A 26 -7.74 -13.22 -0.15
C ILE A 26 -6.86 -13.39 1.10
N CYS A 27 -7.28 -12.89 2.27
CA CYS A 27 -6.52 -12.87 3.52
C CYS A 27 -5.19 -12.12 3.39
N PHE A 28 -5.24 -10.81 3.23
CA PHE A 28 -4.05 -9.98 3.16
C PHE A 28 -3.22 -10.00 4.45
N ASP A 29 -1.91 -9.96 4.34
CA ASP A 29 -1.00 -9.84 5.48
C ASP A 29 -1.05 -8.46 6.15
N ALA A 30 -1.45 -7.42 5.42
CA ALA A 30 -1.69 -6.08 5.92
C ALA A 30 -2.56 -5.26 4.94
N PHE A 31 -3.26 -4.27 5.47
CA PHE A 31 -4.01 -3.27 4.72
C PHE A 31 -3.70 -1.89 5.27
N ALA A 32 -3.32 -0.93 4.43
CA ALA A 32 -3.12 0.47 4.84
C ALA A 32 -4.35 1.30 4.48
N LEU A 33 -4.77 2.17 5.41
CA LEU A 33 -5.85 3.12 5.16
C LEU A 33 -5.41 4.17 4.14
N GLY A 34 -6.38 4.65 3.35
CA GLY A 34 -6.25 5.82 2.50
C GLY A 34 -7.31 6.87 2.86
N ASN A 35 -7.32 7.99 2.12
CA ASN A 35 -8.21 9.10 2.43
C ASN A 35 -9.70 8.74 2.28
N HIS A 36 -10.05 7.89 1.33
CA HIS A 36 -11.46 7.56 1.07
C HIS A 36 -12.10 6.66 2.13
N GLU A 37 -11.33 5.94 2.92
CA GLU A 37 -11.86 5.19 4.07
C GLU A 37 -12.56 6.11 5.07
N PHE A 38 -12.14 7.39 5.14
CA PHE A 38 -12.73 8.41 6.01
C PHE A 38 -13.92 9.17 5.40
N ASN A 39 -14.46 8.76 4.25
CA ASN A 39 -15.61 9.46 3.65
C ASN A 39 -16.86 9.48 4.53
N ASP A 40 -17.07 8.45 5.34
CA ASP A 40 -18.16 8.31 6.29
C ASP A 40 -17.69 8.49 7.76
N GLY A 41 -16.57 9.19 7.96
CA GLY A 41 -15.97 9.47 9.26
C GLY A 41 -15.35 8.26 9.94
N ASP A 42 -14.88 8.45 11.15
CA ASP A 42 -14.26 7.39 11.95
C ASP A 42 -15.18 6.18 12.17
N LYS A 43 -16.49 6.42 12.29
CA LYS A 43 -17.49 5.35 12.42
C LYS A 43 -17.60 4.49 11.17
N GLY A 44 -17.46 5.09 9.99
CA GLY A 44 -17.43 4.38 8.72
C GLY A 44 -16.22 3.45 8.65
N VAL A 45 -15.04 3.96 8.99
CA VAL A 45 -13.80 3.16 9.06
C VAL A 45 -13.94 2.01 10.06
N ALA A 46 -14.39 2.28 11.29
CA ALA A 46 -14.57 1.26 12.32
C ALA A 46 -15.51 0.13 11.84
N LYS A 47 -16.64 0.50 11.23
CA LYS A 47 -17.61 -0.46 10.67
C LYS A 47 -16.99 -1.32 9.55
N PHE A 48 -16.21 -0.72 8.66
CA PHE A 48 -15.49 -1.45 7.62
C PHE A 48 -14.50 -2.45 8.24
N ILE A 49 -13.72 -2.02 9.23
CA ILE A 49 -12.75 -2.89 9.91
C ILE A 49 -13.46 -4.03 10.65
N ASP A 50 -14.64 -3.80 11.23
CA ASP A 50 -15.43 -4.87 11.84
C ASP A 50 -15.84 -5.95 10.82
N PHE A 51 -16.08 -5.58 9.56
CA PHE A 51 -16.34 -6.54 8.49
C PHE A 51 -15.07 -7.28 8.03
N LEU A 52 -13.88 -6.70 8.18
CA LEU A 52 -12.60 -7.37 7.92
C LEU A 52 -12.24 -8.41 8.99
N LYS A 53 -12.79 -8.29 10.20
CA LYS A 53 -12.59 -9.26 11.27
C LYS A 53 -13.47 -10.48 11.03
N SER A 54 -12.89 -11.56 10.51
CA SER A 54 -13.58 -12.81 10.27
C SER A 54 -12.90 -13.98 10.97
N GLU A 55 -13.61 -15.10 11.16
CA GLU A 55 -12.99 -16.34 11.69
C GLU A 55 -11.87 -16.86 10.78
N LYS A 56 -11.95 -16.57 9.49
CA LYS A 56 -11.00 -17.04 8.46
C LYS A 56 -9.77 -16.14 8.36
N CYS A 57 -9.96 -14.84 8.50
CA CYS A 57 -8.93 -13.83 8.28
C CYS A 57 -8.99 -12.73 9.34
N ASN A 58 -7.83 -12.25 9.73
CA ASN A 58 -7.69 -11.06 10.57
C ASN A 58 -6.60 -10.17 9.97
N THR A 59 -6.94 -9.49 8.87
CA THR A 59 -6.02 -8.57 8.19
C THR A 59 -5.76 -7.35 9.08
N PRO A 60 -4.53 -7.09 9.54
CA PRO A 60 -4.21 -5.90 10.31
C PRO A 60 -4.38 -4.64 9.45
N VAL A 61 -5.06 -3.64 10.00
CA VAL A 61 -5.29 -2.34 9.37
C VAL A 61 -4.27 -1.34 9.91
N LEU A 62 -3.51 -0.72 9.02
CA LEU A 62 -2.34 0.06 9.35
C LEU A 62 -2.49 1.53 8.99
N ALA A 63 -2.18 2.43 9.95
CA ALA A 63 -2.00 3.86 9.71
C ALA A 63 -1.22 4.49 10.87
N ALA A 64 0.08 4.59 10.76
CA ALA A 64 0.96 5.07 11.83
C ALA A 64 0.77 6.56 12.14
N ASN A 65 0.44 7.34 11.11
CA ASN A 65 0.31 8.79 11.21
C ASN A 65 -1.12 9.28 11.51
N ILE A 66 -2.04 8.37 11.84
CA ILE A 66 -3.41 8.70 12.26
C ILE A 66 -3.54 8.44 13.76
N LYS A 67 -3.99 9.45 14.51
CA LYS A 67 -4.13 9.42 15.97
C LYS A 67 -5.53 9.86 16.39
N PRO A 68 -6.50 8.93 16.41
CA PRO A 68 -7.83 9.19 16.93
C PRO A 68 -7.78 9.36 18.45
N GLU A 69 -8.62 10.23 19.02
CA GLU A 69 -8.69 10.45 20.47
C GLU A 69 -9.30 9.24 21.19
N VAL A 70 -8.55 8.66 22.12
CA VAL A 70 -8.97 7.47 22.87
C VAL A 70 -10.18 7.77 23.75
N GLY A 71 -11.19 6.90 23.67
CA GLY A 71 -12.45 7.03 24.39
C GLY A 71 -13.45 8.03 23.77
N VAL A 72 -13.08 8.66 22.64
CA VAL A 72 -13.92 9.62 21.90
C VAL A 72 -14.18 9.14 20.49
N SER A 73 -13.13 8.86 19.70
CA SER A 73 -13.28 8.32 18.35
C SER A 73 -13.80 6.88 18.38
N ALA A 74 -14.60 6.55 17.40
CA ALA A 74 -15.05 5.17 17.17
C ALA A 74 -13.91 4.20 16.85
N LEU A 75 -12.75 4.72 16.40
CA LEU A 75 -11.56 3.93 16.08
C LEU A 75 -10.72 3.55 17.31
N THR A 76 -10.90 4.26 18.41
CA THR A 76 -10.13 4.07 19.65
C THR A 76 -11.03 4.08 20.89
N PRO A 77 -12.06 3.20 20.95
CA PRO A 77 -13.01 3.21 22.08
C PRO A 77 -12.36 2.95 23.44
N SER A 78 -11.24 2.23 23.49
CA SER A 78 -10.57 1.84 24.73
C SER A 78 -9.05 2.04 24.69
N SER A 79 -8.42 1.90 23.52
CA SER A 79 -6.97 2.01 23.34
C SER A 79 -6.61 2.58 21.97
N GLU A 80 -5.38 3.06 21.81
CA GLU A 80 -4.86 3.60 20.54
C GLU A 80 -4.84 2.57 19.40
N THR A 81 -4.90 1.29 19.71
CA THR A 81 -4.76 0.19 18.74
C THR A 81 -5.99 -0.70 18.63
N ASP A 82 -7.16 -0.24 19.05
CA ASP A 82 -8.39 -1.04 18.99
C ASP A 82 -8.75 -1.45 17.55
N TYR A 83 -8.60 -0.52 16.60
CA TYR A 83 -8.94 -0.73 15.20
C TYR A 83 -7.76 -0.55 14.25
N ILE A 84 -6.88 0.41 14.51
CA ILE A 84 -5.77 0.77 13.64
C ILE A 84 -4.46 0.55 14.37
N GLN A 85 -3.48 -0.03 13.67
CA GLN A 85 -2.14 -0.24 14.20
C GLN A 85 -1.12 0.60 13.42
N PRO A 86 -0.03 1.07 14.05
CA PRO A 86 1.01 1.79 13.32
C PRO A 86 1.78 0.90 12.33
N TYR A 87 2.01 -0.35 12.72
CA TYR A 87 2.69 -1.36 11.92
C TYR A 87 2.26 -2.77 12.34
N THR A 88 2.61 -3.74 11.52
CA THR A 88 2.56 -5.18 11.87
C THR A 88 3.90 -5.83 11.57
N ILE A 89 4.15 -6.99 12.16
CA ILE A 89 5.34 -7.80 11.89
C ILE A 89 4.86 -9.17 11.42
N ILE A 90 5.26 -9.53 10.22
CA ILE A 90 5.03 -10.87 9.66
C ILE A 90 6.31 -11.68 9.70
N GLU A 91 6.19 -12.99 9.75
CA GLU A 91 7.32 -13.91 9.66
C GLU A 91 7.12 -14.88 8.51
N ARG A 92 8.09 -14.95 7.61
CA ARG A 92 8.09 -15.85 6.46
C ARG A 92 9.46 -16.51 6.36
N GLY A 93 9.49 -17.85 6.36
CA GLY A 93 10.75 -18.61 6.27
C GLY A 93 11.78 -18.28 7.38
N GLY A 94 11.31 -17.89 8.57
CA GLY A 94 12.18 -17.49 9.69
C GLY A 94 12.69 -16.05 9.61
N ILE A 95 12.25 -15.27 8.60
CA ILE A 95 12.61 -13.86 8.42
C ILE A 95 11.44 -13.00 8.90
N LYS A 96 11.73 -12.03 9.77
CA LYS A 96 10.77 -11.04 10.24
C LYS A 96 10.80 -9.80 9.36
N VAL A 97 9.62 -9.36 8.92
CA VAL A 97 9.41 -8.18 8.09
C VAL A 97 8.43 -7.25 8.81
N GLY A 98 8.84 -6.02 9.07
CA GLY A 98 7.96 -4.97 9.58
C GLY A 98 7.22 -4.30 8.43
N ILE A 99 5.92 -4.09 8.59
CA ILE A 99 5.07 -3.40 7.60
C ILE A 99 4.43 -2.21 8.29
N ILE A 100 4.72 -1.00 7.83
CA ILE A 100 4.23 0.27 8.37
C ILE A 100 3.13 0.81 7.45
N GLY A 101 2.02 1.34 8.00
CA GLY A 101 0.99 2.03 7.21
C GLY A 101 1.16 3.55 7.25
N ILE A 102 1.04 4.23 6.11
CA ILE A 102 1.08 5.70 6.00
C ILE A 102 -0.06 6.19 5.11
N ASP A 103 -0.88 7.11 5.63
CA ASP A 103 -1.96 7.79 4.91
C ASP A 103 -1.56 9.21 4.50
N ILE A 104 -2.13 9.70 3.39
CA ILE A 104 -1.93 11.06 2.89
C ILE A 104 -2.74 12.08 3.71
N VAL A 105 -2.08 12.80 4.59
CA VAL A 105 -2.72 13.76 5.51
C VAL A 105 -3.53 14.80 4.78
N ARG A 106 -2.92 15.48 3.80
CA ARG A 106 -3.57 16.61 3.13
C ARG A 106 -4.87 16.24 2.46
N LYS A 107 -4.91 15.14 1.71
CA LYS A 107 -6.14 14.70 1.02
C LYS A 107 -7.18 14.23 2.01
N THR A 108 -6.79 13.47 3.01
CA THR A 108 -7.70 12.93 4.03
C THR A 108 -8.41 14.05 4.77
N VAL A 109 -7.68 15.07 5.21
CA VAL A 109 -8.28 16.22 5.92
C VAL A 109 -9.12 17.11 5.01
N MET A 110 -8.72 17.29 3.72
CA MET A 110 -9.37 18.24 2.81
C MET A 110 -10.51 17.64 1.98
N SER A 111 -10.46 16.36 1.66
CA SER A 111 -11.38 15.73 0.71
C SER A 111 -12.20 14.57 1.28
N SER A 112 -11.97 14.20 2.54
CA SER A 112 -12.75 13.21 3.28
C SER A 112 -13.34 13.84 4.53
N SER A 113 -13.91 13.04 5.43
CA SER A 113 -14.65 13.54 6.59
C SER A 113 -14.20 12.88 7.89
N PRO A 114 -12.89 12.82 8.21
CA PRO A 114 -12.44 12.28 9.49
C PRO A 114 -13.03 13.12 10.64
N ASP A 115 -13.24 12.50 11.80
CA ASP A 115 -13.75 13.20 12.95
C ASP A 115 -12.72 14.26 13.43
N GLU A 116 -13.19 15.42 13.95
CA GLU A 116 -12.32 16.53 14.39
C GLU A 116 -11.35 16.13 15.51
N THR A 117 -11.65 15.06 16.22
CA THR A 117 -10.82 14.49 17.29
C THR A 117 -9.75 13.53 16.78
N THR A 118 -9.67 13.30 15.47
CA THR A 118 -8.64 12.47 14.85
C THR A 118 -7.52 13.36 14.29
N ILE A 119 -6.34 13.24 14.89
CA ILE A 119 -5.15 14.02 14.51
C ILE A 119 -4.34 13.24 13.48
N PHE A 120 -3.84 13.97 12.48
CA PHE A 120 -2.96 13.45 11.43
C PHE A 120 -1.55 14.04 11.60
N LEU A 121 -0.55 13.16 11.65
CA LEU A 121 0.86 13.51 11.81
C LEU A 121 1.58 13.53 10.46
N ASP A 122 2.72 14.24 10.38
CA ASP A 122 3.56 14.26 9.18
C ASP A 122 3.97 12.86 8.75
N GLU A 123 3.85 12.59 7.46
CA GLU A 123 4.06 11.27 6.87
C GLU A 123 5.52 10.81 7.00
N ALA A 124 6.48 11.68 6.68
CA ALA A 124 7.89 11.33 6.65
C ALA A 124 8.48 11.20 8.07
N GLU A 125 8.15 12.13 8.96
CA GLU A 125 8.59 12.07 10.36
C GLU A 125 8.04 10.82 11.07
N THR A 126 6.77 10.51 10.81
CA THR A 126 6.14 9.32 11.39
C THR A 126 6.72 8.04 10.82
N ALA A 127 6.91 7.97 9.50
CA ALA A 127 7.52 6.80 8.86
C ALA A 127 8.90 6.52 9.44
N GLN A 128 9.78 7.53 9.53
CA GLN A 128 11.12 7.36 10.10
C GLN A 128 11.08 6.91 11.56
N LYS A 129 10.20 7.49 12.37
CA LYS A 129 10.02 7.08 13.76
C LYS A 129 9.65 5.60 13.89
N MET A 130 8.74 5.10 13.05
CA MET A 130 8.34 3.70 13.08
C MET A 130 9.46 2.78 12.57
N VAL A 131 10.22 3.21 11.57
CA VAL A 131 11.42 2.49 11.11
C VAL A 131 12.42 2.34 12.24
N ASP A 132 12.73 3.42 12.98
CA ASP A 132 13.68 3.40 14.08
C ASP A 132 13.22 2.47 15.21
N GLU A 133 11.93 2.48 15.53
CA GLU A 133 11.32 1.59 16.54
C GLU A 133 11.44 0.12 16.14
N LEU A 134 11.11 -0.22 14.89
CA LEU A 134 11.24 -1.57 14.37
C LEU A 134 12.71 -2.05 14.36
N LYS A 135 13.64 -1.19 13.94
CA LYS A 135 15.08 -1.50 13.96
C LYS A 135 15.59 -1.74 15.38
N GLN A 136 15.18 -0.89 16.35
CA GLN A 136 15.52 -1.10 17.76
C GLN A 136 14.99 -2.43 18.31
N SER A 137 13.86 -2.90 17.78
CA SER A 137 13.27 -4.21 18.09
C SER A 137 13.94 -5.38 17.33
N GLY A 138 15.00 -5.10 16.55
CA GLY A 138 15.75 -6.11 15.81
C GLY A 138 15.15 -6.51 14.45
N ILE A 139 14.16 -5.79 13.97
CA ILE A 139 13.58 -5.99 12.62
C ILE A 139 14.52 -5.36 11.60
N LYS A 140 15.00 -6.14 10.64
CA LYS A 140 15.94 -5.69 9.60
C LYS A 140 15.24 -5.28 8.31
N HIS A 141 14.15 -5.96 7.98
CA HIS A 141 13.41 -5.75 6.72
C HIS A 141 12.14 -4.97 6.99
N ILE A 142 12.01 -3.83 6.31
CA ILE A 142 10.94 -2.87 6.54
C ILE A 142 10.28 -2.48 5.22
N ILE A 143 8.96 -2.63 5.20
CA ILE A 143 8.09 -2.22 4.09
C ILE A 143 7.19 -1.09 4.59
N ILE A 144 6.97 -0.09 3.77
CA ILE A 144 5.94 0.92 3.97
C ILE A 144 4.80 0.65 2.98
N LEU A 145 3.59 0.49 3.49
CA LEU A 145 2.35 0.59 2.71
C LEU A 145 1.88 2.03 2.79
N ALA A 146 1.96 2.76 1.69
CA ALA A 146 1.68 4.20 1.66
C ALA A 146 0.51 4.52 0.74
N HIS A 147 -0.51 5.16 1.26
CA HIS A 147 -1.50 5.88 0.43
C HIS A 147 -1.07 7.34 0.32
N TYR A 148 0.05 7.60 -0.41
CA TYR A 148 0.72 8.91 -0.39
C TYR A 148 0.93 9.52 -1.78
N GLY A 149 0.81 8.70 -2.81
CA GLY A 149 1.00 9.06 -4.21
C GLY A 149 2.44 8.93 -4.69
N TYR A 150 2.60 8.35 -5.85
CA TYR A 150 3.89 7.89 -6.39
C TYR A 150 5.03 8.92 -6.30
N ASN A 151 4.77 10.17 -6.68
CA ASN A 151 5.81 11.21 -6.61
C ASN A 151 6.23 11.52 -5.15
N ASN A 152 5.27 11.54 -4.22
CA ASN A 152 5.55 11.74 -2.79
C ASN A 152 6.29 10.52 -2.21
N GLU A 153 5.95 9.32 -2.67
CA GLU A 153 6.62 8.07 -2.26
C GLU A 153 8.08 8.03 -2.72
N LEU A 154 8.37 8.52 -3.93
CA LEU A 154 9.76 8.70 -4.41
C LEU A 154 10.53 9.71 -3.55
N GLU A 155 9.89 10.81 -3.14
CA GLU A 155 10.52 11.80 -2.25
C GLU A 155 10.64 11.29 -0.82
N LEU A 156 9.68 10.51 -0.33
CA LEU A 156 9.76 9.82 0.97
C LEU A 156 10.96 8.88 0.99
N ALA A 157 11.11 8.04 -0.03
CA ALA A 157 12.24 7.11 -0.17
C ALA A 157 13.62 7.80 -0.10
N LYS A 158 13.72 9.06 -0.57
CA LYS A 158 14.97 9.85 -0.51
C LYS A 158 15.25 10.46 0.85
N LYS A 159 14.21 10.65 1.68
CA LYS A 159 14.28 11.37 2.96
C LYS A 159 14.47 10.46 4.16
N ILE A 160 14.07 9.22 4.06
CA ILE A 160 14.13 8.24 5.16
C ILE A 160 15.23 7.21 4.95
N ASP A 161 15.67 6.59 6.04
CA ASP A 161 16.65 5.51 6.00
C ASP A 161 16.04 4.19 6.45
N GLY A 162 16.64 3.07 6.03
CA GLY A 162 16.34 1.74 6.55
C GLY A 162 15.03 1.14 6.11
N VAL A 163 14.50 1.59 4.98
CA VAL A 163 13.34 1.00 4.31
C VAL A 163 13.81 0.27 3.07
N ASP A 164 13.26 -0.92 2.84
CA ASP A 164 13.59 -1.76 1.68
C ASP A 164 12.62 -1.54 0.52
N LEU A 165 11.33 -1.38 0.83
CA LEU A 165 10.26 -1.26 -0.14
C LEU A 165 9.19 -0.27 0.32
N ILE A 166 8.72 0.57 -0.60
CA ILE A 166 7.49 1.35 -0.47
C ILE A 166 6.48 0.83 -1.48
N ILE A 167 5.32 0.41 -0.99
CA ILE A 167 4.17 0.03 -1.79
C ILE A 167 3.20 1.18 -1.76
N GLY A 168 2.98 1.79 -2.91
CA GLY A 168 2.26 3.03 -3.04
C GLY A 168 0.81 2.90 -3.50
N GLY A 169 0.04 3.97 -3.25
CA GLY A 169 -1.34 4.14 -3.69
C GLY A 169 -1.66 5.59 -4.04
N ASP A 170 -2.93 5.98 -3.95
CA ASP A 170 -3.47 7.33 -4.13
C ASP A 170 -3.44 7.89 -5.57
N SER A 171 -2.27 7.94 -6.20
CA SER A 171 -2.10 8.64 -7.49
C SER A 171 -2.50 7.82 -8.71
N HIS A 172 -2.94 6.59 -8.54
CA HIS A 172 -3.31 5.68 -9.64
C HIS A 172 -2.22 5.60 -10.73
N THR A 173 -0.97 5.55 -10.30
CA THR A 173 0.16 5.56 -11.23
C THR A 173 0.40 4.15 -11.79
N LEU A 174 0.43 4.04 -13.10
CA LEU A 174 0.80 2.81 -13.79
C LEU A 174 2.32 2.74 -13.92
N LEU A 175 2.92 1.64 -13.46
CA LEU A 175 4.35 1.34 -13.62
C LEU A 175 4.53 0.03 -14.36
N GLY A 176 5.55 -0.04 -15.22
CA GLY A 176 5.87 -1.21 -16.03
C GLY A 176 5.94 -0.90 -17.51
N ASP A 177 5.94 -1.95 -18.32
CA ASP A 177 5.88 -1.85 -19.78
C ASP A 177 4.53 -2.43 -20.25
N PHE A 178 3.71 -1.58 -20.86
CA PHE A 178 2.38 -1.91 -21.34
C PHE A 178 2.13 -1.32 -22.74
N ASP A 179 3.19 -1.14 -23.52
CA ASP A 179 3.10 -0.54 -24.85
C ASP A 179 2.21 -1.39 -25.77
N ASP A 180 2.28 -2.72 -25.67
CA ASP A 180 1.43 -3.64 -26.43
C ASP A 180 -0.06 -3.48 -26.13
N LEU A 181 -0.40 -3.07 -24.89
CA LEU A 181 -1.75 -2.69 -24.50
C LEU A 181 -2.05 -1.22 -24.80
N GLY A 182 -1.03 -0.46 -25.23
CA GLY A 182 -1.05 0.99 -25.46
C GLY A 182 -1.48 1.78 -24.25
N LEU A 183 -1.06 1.36 -23.08
CA LEU A 183 -1.17 2.09 -21.83
C LEU A 183 0.14 2.81 -21.57
N ASN A 184 0.05 4.04 -21.08
CA ASN A 184 1.23 4.85 -20.79
C ASN A 184 1.62 4.67 -19.32
N ALA A 185 2.73 3.98 -19.08
CA ALA A 185 3.31 3.88 -17.75
C ALA A 185 4.17 5.10 -17.42
N ALA A 186 4.23 5.46 -16.14
CA ALA A 186 5.02 6.59 -15.63
C ALA A 186 6.49 6.24 -15.38
N GLY A 187 6.82 4.95 -15.34
CA GLY A 187 8.17 4.48 -15.08
C GLY A 187 8.27 2.96 -14.96
N PRO A 188 9.46 2.45 -14.63
CA PRO A 188 9.68 1.01 -14.49
C PRO A 188 8.96 0.42 -13.26
N TYR A 189 8.68 -0.87 -13.30
CA TYR A 189 8.14 -1.63 -12.17
C TYR A 189 9.17 -2.64 -11.64
N PRO A 190 9.71 -2.47 -10.40
CA PRO A 190 9.60 -1.29 -9.56
C PRO A 190 10.54 -0.14 -10.00
N THR A 191 10.33 1.04 -9.45
CA THR A 191 11.29 2.13 -9.51
C THR A 191 12.29 2.00 -8.36
N ILE A 192 13.58 2.16 -8.63
CA ILE A 192 14.63 2.09 -7.61
C ILE A 192 15.13 3.49 -7.29
N VAL A 193 15.09 3.86 -6.01
CA VAL A 193 15.52 5.15 -5.50
C VAL A 193 16.69 4.93 -4.52
N LYS A 194 17.58 5.90 -4.40
CA LYS A 194 18.58 5.93 -3.33
C LYS A 194 18.04 6.69 -2.13
N GLY A 195 18.01 6.02 -0.99
CA GLY A 195 17.65 6.62 0.29
C GLY A 195 18.72 7.59 0.79
N ILE A 196 18.44 8.28 1.89
CA ILE A 196 19.37 9.24 2.50
C ILE A 196 20.66 8.56 2.97
N ASP A 197 20.62 7.30 3.31
CA ASP A 197 21.76 6.45 3.68
C ASP A 197 22.52 5.89 2.47
N GLY A 198 22.12 6.23 1.24
CA GLY A 198 22.70 5.76 -0.02
C GLY A 198 22.30 4.35 -0.43
N LYS A 199 21.47 3.64 0.37
CA LYS A 199 20.97 2.30 0.05
C LYS A 199 19.84 2.36 -0.96
N SER A 200 19.55 1.23 -1.59
CA SER A 200 18.45 1.15 -2.55
C SER A 200 17.12 0.94 -1.82
N VAL A 201 16.13 1.72 -2.20
CA VAL A 201 14.72 1.57 -1.81
C VAL A 201 13.93 1.28 -3.07
N CYS A 202 13.11 0.24 -3.04
CA CYS A 202 12.22 -0.11 -4.14
C CYS A 202 10.88 0.60 -3.94
N VAL A 203 10.31 1.18 -5.00
CA VAL A 203 9.00 1.82 -4.97
C VAL A 203 8.13 1.20 -6.04
N ALA A 204 6.97 0.70 -5.67
CA ALA A 204 6.02 0.07 -6.59
C ALA A 204 4.58 0.49 -6.26
N THR A 205 3.73 0.58 -7.28
CA THR A 205 2.29 0.79 -7.15
C THR A 205 1.56 -0.06 -8.17
N ALA A 206 0.42 -0.63 -7.78
CA ALA A 206 -0.35 -1.57 -8.60
C ALA A 206 -1.53 -0.86 -9.32
N TRP A 207 -1.30 0.37 -9.79
CA TRP A 207 -2.24 1.18 -10.57
C TRP A 207 -3.54 1.48 -9.80
N GLN A 208 -4.70 1.01 -10.31
CA GLN A 208 -6.03 1.39 -9.82
C GLN A 208 -7.05 0.26 -9.99
N TYR A 209 -8.12 0.30 -9.19
CA TYR A 209 -9.34 -0.53 -9.35
C TYR A 209 -9.07 -2.02 -9.50
N SER A 210 -8.10 -2.56 -8.77
CA SER A 210 -7.70 -3.98 -8.84
C SER A 210 -7.38 -4.48 -10.26
N GLN A 211 -6.96 -3.57 -11.17
CA GLN A 211 -6.62 -3.92 -12.54
C GLN A 211 -5.24 -4.53 -12.68
N ILE A 212 -4.39 -4.37 -11.66
CA ILE A 212 -3.05 -4.96 -11.60
C ILE A 212 -2.88 -5.69 -10.27
N VAL A 213 -2.32 -6.90 -10.38
CA VAL A 213 -1.70 -7.59 -9.24
C VAL A 213 -0.19 -7.45 -9.38
N GLY A 214 0.44 -6.75 -8.44
CA GLY A 214 1.88 -6.55 -8.46
C GLY A 214 2.61 -7.68 -7.74
N GLU A 215 3.56 -8.31 -8.42
CA GLU A 215 4.49 -9.26 -7.83
C GLU A 215 5.84 -8.58 -7.64
N MET A 216 6.46 -8.75 -6.46
CA MET A 216 7.77 -8.20 -6.14
C MET A 216 8.69 -9.26 -5.55
N THR A 217 9.92 -9.32 -6.05
CA THR A 217 11.00 -10.12 -5.48
C THR A 217 12.17 -9.22 -5.11
N ILE A 218 12.55 -9.23 -3.84
CA ILE A 218 13.67 -8.46 -3.31
C ILE A 218 14.75 -9.42 -2.84
N SER A 219 15.96 -9.25 -3.37
CA SER A 219 17.14 -9.99 -2.94
C SER A 219 17.99 -9.11 -2.02
N PHE A 220 18.49 -9.72 -0.95
CA PHE A 220 19.32 -9.05 0.05
C PHE A 220 20.73 -9.65 0.09
N ASN A 221 21.72 -8.82 0.40
CA ASN A 221 23.07 -9.27 0.67
C ASN A 221 23.18 -9.88 2.10
N GLU A 222 24.40 -10.28 2.50
CA GLU A 222 24.66 -10.88 3.82
C GLU A 222 24.40 -9.89 4.98
N ASP A 223 24.54 -8.59 4.73
CA ASP A 223 24.27 -7.53 5.70
C ASP A 223 22.77 -7.20 5.83
N GLY A 224 21.93 -7.79 4.96
CA GLY A 224 20.48 -7.55 4.91
C GLY A 224 20.09 -6.30 4.13
N GLU A 225 20.99 -5.78 3.27
CA GLU A 225 20.70 -4.62 2.43
C GLU A 225 20.14 -5.08 1.07
N VAL A 226 19.25 -4.28 0.49
CA VAL A 226 18.66 -4.54 -0.82
C VAL A 226 19.75 -4.57 -1.89
N GLN A 227 19.93 -5.75 -2.49
CA GLN A 227 20.84 -5.99 -3.60
C GLN A 227 20.14 -5.81 -4.94
N SER A 228 18.92 -6.31 -5.06
CA SER A 228 18.11 -6.14 -6.27
C SER A 228 16.62 -6.18 -5.95
N CYS A 229 15.85 -5.45 -6.76
CA CYS A 229 14.40 -5.52 -6.81
C CYS A 229 13.98 -5.90 -8.22
N LYS A 230 13.10 -6.87 -8.31
CA LYS A 230 12.43 -7.27 -9.56
C LYS A 230 10.94 -7.33 -9.31
N GLY A 231 10.16 -7.04 -10.31
CA GLY A 231 8.71 -7.11 -10.17
C GLY A 231 8.03 -7.35 -11.52
N ILE A 232 6.83 -7.89 -11.44
CA ILE A 232 5.94 -8.11 -12.57
C ILE A 232 4.58 -7.52 -12.21
N PRO A 233 4.12 -6.51 -12.94
CA PRO A 233 2.76 -5.99 -12.79
C PRO A 233 1.80 -6.81 -13.69
N HIS A 234 1.13 -7.80 -13.10
CA HIS A 234 0.18 -8.66 -13.81
C HIS A 234 -1.14 -7.92 -14.07
N VAL A 235 -1.50 -7.72 -15.32
CA VAL A 235 -2.77 -7.07 -15.68
C VAL A 235 -3.90 -8.08 -15.62
N MET A 236 -4.96 -7.73 -14.90
CA MET A 236 -6.18 -8.52 -14.81
C MET A 236 -7.08 -8.22 -16.01
N LEU A 237 -6.98 -9.03 -17.05
CA LEU A 237 -7.78 -8.90 -18.28
C LEU A 237 -9.00 -9.81 -18.25
N ALA A 238 -10.16 -9.25 -18.61
CA ALA A 238 -11.35 -10.05 -18.90
C ALA A 238 -11.20 -10.83 -20.22
N ASP A 239 -12.12 -11.78 -20.49
CA ASP A 239 -12.14 -12.57 -21.73
C ASP A 239 -12.24 -11.74 -23.00
N SER A 240 -12.78 -10.52 -22.90
CA SER A 240 -12.77 -9.52 -23.96
C SER A 240 -12.19 -8.22 -23.42
N PHE A 241 -11.09 -7.78 -24.00
CA PHE A 241 -10.48 -6.49 -23.70
C PHE A 241 -10.63 -5.58 -24.93
N LYS A 242 -11.27 -4.42 -24.72
CA LYS A 242 -11.46 -3.44 -25.81
C LYS A 242 -10.89 -2.10 -25.40
N ARG A 243 -10.16 -1.50 -26.31
CA ARG A 243 -9.55 -0.19 -26.16
C ARG A 243 -10.02 0.78 -27.25
N LYS A 244 -9.95 2.09 -26.99
CA LYS A 244 -10.13 3.10 -28.03
C LYS A 244 -8.87 3.18 -28.89
N ASN A 245 -9.05 3.08 -30.22
CA ASN A 245 -7.99 3.36 -31.21
C ASN A 245 -7.81 4.90 -31.36
N SER A 246 -6.90 5.29 -32.28
CA SER A 246 -6.66 6.71 -32.61
C SER A 246 -7.91 7.48 -33.05
N ASP A 247 -8.89 6.78 -33.60
CA ASP A 247 -10.14 7.36 -34.11
C ASP A 247 -11.24 7.40 -33.05
N GLY A 248 -10.94 6.95 -31.83
CA GLY A 248 -11.85 6.92 -30.67
C GLY A 248 -12.83 5.73 -30.68
N GLU A 249 -12.69 4.81 -31.60
CA GLU A 249 -13.51 3.59 -31.68
C GLU A 249 -12.99 2.51 -30.71
N ARG A 250 -13.88 1.76 -30.09
CA ARG A 250 -13.52 0.62 -29.25
C ARG A 250 -13.20 -0.59 -30.11
N VAL A 251 -11.92 -0.93 -30.20
CA VAL A 251 -11.40 -2.09 -30.92
C VAL A 251 -10.91 -3.15 -29.92
N GLU A 252 -11.05 -4.43 -30.28
CA GLU A 252 -10.52 -5.53 -29.52
C GLU A 252 -8.98 -5.56 -29.63
N ILE A 253 -8.31 -5.77 -28.52
CA ILE A 253 -6.86 -5.94 -28.47
C ILE A 253 -6.59 -7.42 -28.77
N GLU A 254 -5.92 -7.67 -29.88
CA GLU A 254 -5.47 -9.00 -30.33
C GLU A 254 -3.98 -9.17 -30.03
N GLY A 255 -3.55 -10.42 -29.85
CA GLY A 255 -2.12 -10.76 -29.73
C GLY A 255 -1.51 -10.56 -28.33
N VAL A 256 -2.32 -10.27 -27.30
CA VAL A 256 -1.85 -10.27 -25.92
C VAL A 256 -1.76 -11.72 -25.44
N GLU A 257 -0.56 -12.17 -25.09
CA GLU A 257 -0.38 -13.44 -24.39
C GLU A 257 -1.06 -13.33 -23.02
N ARG A 258 -1.91 -14.28 -22.72
CA ARG A 258 -2.56 -14.43 -21.41
C ARG A 258 -1.81 -15.54 -20.69
N ASP A 259 -1.14 -15.17 -19.59
CA ASP A 259 -0.53 -16.13 -18.66
C ASP A 259 -1.59 -16.78 -17.75
#